data_fb8b01e1b13ae2af9421a2fcffc26845
#
_entry.id   fb8b01e1b13ae2af9421a2fcffc26845
#
_cell.length_a   1.000
_cell.length_b   1.000
_cell.length_c   1.000
_cell.angle_alpha   90.00
_cell.angle_beta   90.00
_cell.angle_gamma   90.00
#
_symmetry.space_group_name_H-M   'P 1'
#
loop_
_entity.id
_entity.type
_entity.pdbx_description
1 polymer ?
#
loop_
_entity_poly.entity_id
_entity_poly.type
_entity_poly.pdbx_seq_one_letter_code
_entity_poly.pdbx_strand_id
1 'polypeptide(L)'
;SSIGETQFQKILGHHHIYKEWNNLANNLEKTSYLSAQVKEEIRRMLAQKNHCQYCKAKGKPRGIFGNEKEQICIGLVEVYMKVGDRIPHEIIQLLKQNLTKAEIVELFAFISFTNCQQQFGALMKLNPSD
;
A
#
# COMPACT_ATOMS: atom_id res chain seq x y z
N SER A 1 24.35 -3.76 -11.87
CA SER A 1 23.29 -3.52 -10.90
C SER A 1 23.83 -3.65 -9.49
N SER A 2 23.27 -2.88 -8.56
CA SER A 2 23.67 -2.93 -7.17
C SER A 2 23.15 -4.20 -6.50
N ILE A 3 23.98 -4.82 -5.67
CA ILE A 3 23.56 -5.97 -4.87
C ILE A 3 22.54 -5.47 -3.86
N GLY A 4 21.41 -6.18 -3.74
CA GLY A 4 20.36 -5.84 -2.79
C GLY A 4 19.28 -4.93 -3.34
N GLU A 5 19.43 -4.39 -4.54
CA GLU A 5 18.35 -3.63 -5.18
C GLU A 5 17.29 -4.56 -5.72
N THR A 6 16.02 -4.18 -5.52
CA THR A 6 14.90 -4.86 -6.18
C THR A 6 14.88 -4.49 -7.65
N GLN A 7 14.22 -5.29 -8.47
CA GLN A 7 14.01 -4.95 -9.88
C GLN A 7 13.28 -3.61 -10.02
N PHE A 8 12.33 -3.36 -9.13
CA PHE A 8 11.60 -2.12 -9.09
C PHE A 8 12.53 -0.91 -8.91
N GLN A 9 13.47 -1.01 -7.96
CA GLN A 9 14.46 0.03 -7.69
C GLN A 9 15.42 0.23 -8.88
N LYS A 10 15.83 -0.86 -9.53
CA LYS A 10 16.70 -0.78 -10.70
C LYS A 10 16.07 0.00 -11.85
N ILE A 11 14.79 -0.26 -12.10
CA ILE A 11 14.07 0.43 -13.18
C ILE A 11 13.92 1.92 -12.85
N LEU A 12 13.51 2.25 -11.64
CA LEU A 12 13.40 3.63 -11.19
C LEU A 12 14.75 4.33 -11.16
N GLY A 13 15.83 3.59 -10.88
CA GLY A 13 17.19 4.13 -10.82
C GLY A 13 17.68 4.73 -12.13
N HIS A 14 17.04 4.41 -13.23
CA HIS A 14 17.33 5.00 -14.53
C HIS A 14 16.62 6.34 -14.76
N HIS A 15 15.87 6.80 -13.76
CA HIS A 15 15.12 8.04 -13.86
C HIS A 15 15.49 8.99 -12.72
N HIS A 16 15.53 10.29 -13.01
CA HIS A 16 15.94 11.29 -12.01
C HIS A 16 15.00 11.39 -10.81
N ILE A 17 13.78 10.86 -10.88
CA ILE A 17 12.82 10.87 -9.75
C ILE A 17 13.04 9.74 -8.76
N TYR A 18 13.98 8.82 -9.02
CA TYR A 18 14.20 7.64 -8.16
C TYR A 18 14.35 8.01 -6.69
N LYS A 19 15.11 9.05 -6.39
CA LYS A 19 15.40 9.46 -5.02
C LYS A 19 14.13 9.87 -4.27
N GLU A 20 13.32 10.71 -4.88
CA GLU A 20 12.06 11.18 -4.28
C GLU A 20 11.05 10.06 -4.13
N TRP A 21 10.92 9.22 -5.15
CA TRP A 21 10.06 8.04 -5.11
C TRP A 21 10.45 7.11 -3.97
N ASN A 22 11.74 6.79 -3.88
CA ASN A 22 12.26 5.86 -2.89
C ASN A 22 12.12 6.42 -1.47
N ASN A 23 12.35 7.72 -1.28
CA ASN A 23 12.16 8.38 0.02
C ASN A 23 10.70 8.31 0.46
N LEU A 24 9.77 8.59 -0.44
CA LEU A 24 8.34 8.51 -0.12
C LEU A 24 7.92 7.08 0.20
N ALA A 25 8.37 6.11 -0.60
CA ALA A 25 8.09 4.70 -0.35
C ALA A 25 8.56 4.29 1.05
N ASN A 26 9.81 4.59 1.39
CA ASN A 26 10.38 4.23 2.68
C ASN A 26 9.65 4.89 3.84
N ASN A 27 9.28 6.16 3.70
CA ASN A 27 8.57 6.87 4.76
C ASN A 27 7.15 6.33 4.97
N LEU A 28 6.48 5.92 3.90
CA LEU A 28 5.13 5.37 4.01
C LEU A 28 5.11 3.93 4.53
N GLU A 29 6.13 3.12 4.24
CA GLU A 29 6.18 1.72 4.64
C GLU A 29 6.51 1.51 6.11
N LYS A 30 7.28 2.39 6.72
CA LYS A 30 7.72 2.22 8.10
C LYS A 30 6.58 2.48 9.09
N THR A 31 6.75 1.97 10.32
CA THR A 31 5.83 2.28 11.41
C THR A 31 5.88 3.79 11.72
N SER A 32 4.70 4.41 11.73
CA SER A 32 4.51 5.81 12.05
C SER A 32 3.21 5.93 12.84
N TYR A 33 2.20 6.68 12.37
CA TYR A 33 0.88 6.69 13.01
C TYR A 33 0.21 5.32 12.90
N LEU A 34 0.47 4.60 11.81
CA LEU A 34 -0.01 3.23 11.62
C LEU A 34 1.21 2.29 11.62
N SER A 35 0.99 1.05 12.05
CA SER A 35 2.06 0.07 12.12
C SER A 35 2.51 -0.40 10.74
N ALA A 36 3.79 -0.79 10.64
CA ALA A 36 4.30 -1.39 9.41
C ALA A 36 3.56 -2.70 9.09
N GLN A 37 3.09 -3.41 10.13
CA GLN A 37 2.38 -4.67 9.96
C GLN A 37 1.03 -4.48 9.26
N VAL A 38 0.22 -3.49 9.68
CA VAL A 38 -1.05 -3.21 9.01
C VAL A 38 -0.83 -2.71 7.59
N LYS A 39 0.20 -1.91 7.39
CA LYS A 39 0.57 -1.42 6.05
C LYS A 39 0.93 -2.56 5.12
N GLU A 40 1.70 -3.54 5.59
CA GLU A 40 2.06 -4.70 4.77
C GLU A 40 0.83 -5.54 4.42
N GLU A 41 -0.10 -5.71 5.35
CA GLU A 41 -1.36 -6.39 5.04
C GLU A 41 -2.15 -5.65 3.97
N ILE A 42 -2.24 -4.33 4.08
CA ILE A 42 -2.93 -3.50 3.07
C ILE A 42 -2.25 -3.64 1.71
N ARG A 43 -0.91 -3.61 1.68
CA ARG A 43 -0.15 -3.81 0.45
C ARG A 43 -0.51 -5.14 -0.22
N ARG A 44 -0.59 -6.20 0.57
CA ARG A 44 -0.95 -7.54 0.06
C ARG A 44 -2.38 -7.58 -0.47
N MET A 45 -3.31 -6.93 0.21
CA MET A 45 -4.70 -6.84 -0.25
C MET A 45 -4.79 -6.11 -1.59
N LEU A 46 -4.14 -4.95 -1.70
CA LEU A 46 -4.16 -4.16 -2.93
C LEU A 46 -3.48 -4.89 -4.09
N ALA A 47 -2.44 -5.67 -3.80
CA ALA A 47 -1.75 -6.46 -4.83
C ALA A 47 -2.66 -7.51 -5.47
N GLN A 48 -3.68 -8.01 -4.75
CA GLN A 48 -4.66 -8.94 -5.33
C GLN A 48 -5.55 -8.26 -6.37
N LYS A 49 -5.80 -6.97 -6.21
CA LYS A 49 -6.62 -6.19 -7.14
C LYS A 49 -5.82 -5.68 -8.34
N ASN A 50 -4.60 -5.22 -8.10
CA ASN A 50 -3.76 -4.64 -9.13
C ASN A 50 -2.99 -5.76 -9.88
N HIS A 51 -2.74 -5.57 -11.17
CA HIS A 51 -2.18 -6.61 -12.03
C HIS A 51 -0.64 -6.66 -12.01
N CYS A 52 -0.03 -6.39 -10.86
CA CYS A 52 1.42 -6.46 -10.70
C CYS A 52 1.80 -7.85 -10.16
N GLN A 53 2.25 -8.75 -11.03
CA GLN A 53 2.63 -10.11 -10.61
C GLN A 53 3.81 -10.08 -9.62
N TYR A 54 4.75 -9.19 -9.81
CA TYR A 54 5.85 -8.97 -8.88
C TYR A 54 5.33 -8.60 -7.49
N CYS A 55 4.34 -7.72 -7.41
CA CYS A 55 3.75 -7.27 -6.14
C CYS A 55 2.97 -8.39 -5.45
N LYS A 56 2.21 -9.18 -6.22
CA LYS A 56 1.44 -10.32 -5.69
C LYS A 56 2.35 -11.40 -5.12
N ALA A 57 3.51 -11.64 -5.76
CA ALA A 57 4.44 -12.68 -5.36
C ALA A 57 5.09 -12.43 -3.99
N LYS A 58 4.99 -11.21 -3.48
CA LYS A 58 5.54 -10.87 -2.15
C LYS A 58 4.69 -11.37 -0.99
N GLY A 59 3.56 -12.02 -1.27
CA GLY A 59 2.74 -12.67 -0.25
C GLY A 59 1.27 -12.34 -0.36
N LYS A 60 0.45 -13.25 0.13
CA LYS A 60 -1.02 -13.10 0.19
C LYS A 60 -1.43 -12.42 1.50
N PRO A 61 -2.62 -11.79 1.53
CA PRO A 61 -3.16 -11.26 2.78
C PRO A 61 -3.27 -12.35 3.84
N ARG A 62 -2.95 -12.00 5.08
CA ARG A 62 -3.04 -12.92 6.23
C ARG A 62 -4.45 -12.98 6.79
N GLY A 63 -5.22 -11.89 6.64
CA GLY A 63 -6.64 -11.85 7.02
C GLY A 63 -6.93 -11.62 8.49
N ILE A 64 -5.91 -11.54 9.35
CA ILE A 64 -6.10 -11.43 10.79
C ILE A 64 -5.28 -10.26 11.34
N PHE A 65 -5.96 -9.37 12.10
CA PHE A 65 -5.31 -8.30 12.85
C PHE A 65 -5.97 -8.16 14.22
N GLY A 66 -5.13 -7.99 15.24
CA GLY A 66 -5.57 -8.13 16.62
C GLY A 66 -6.24 -6.92 17.24
N ASN A 67 -5.93 -5.69 16.83
CA ASN A 67 -6.54 -4.53 17.46
C ASN A 67 -7.62 -3.90 16.59
N GLU A 68 -8.53 -3.20 17.27
CA GLU A 68 -9.71 -2.62 16.63
C GLU A 68 -9.35 -1.57 15.58
N LYS A 69 -8.38 -0.72 15.85
CA LYS A 69 -7.94 0.32 14.92
C LYS A 69 -7.43 -0.28 13.62
N GLU A 70 -6.62 -1.33 13.72
CA GLU A 70 -6.08 -2.02 12.54
C GLU A 70 -7.19 -2.71 11.75
N GLN A 71 -8.17 -3.31 12.46
CA GLN A 71 -9.33 -3.93 11.81
C GLN A 71 -10.16 -2.91 11.04
N ILE A 72 -10.30 -1.71 11.57
CA ILE A 72 -11.01 -0.62 10.90
C ILE A 72 -10.26 -0.21 9.62
N CYS A 73 -8.94 -0.10 9.68
CA CYS A 73 -8.12 0.19 8.49
C CYS A 73 -8.30 -0.89 7.42
N ILE A 74 -8.23 -2.16 7.81
CA ILE A 74 -8.43 -3.29 6.89
C ILE A 74 -9.84 -3.26 6.29
N GLY A 75 -10.85 -3.01 7.12
CA GLY A 75 -12.24 -2.90 6.66
C GLY A 75 -12.43 -1.78 5.63
N LEU A 76 -11.77 -0.64 5.86
CA LEU A 76 -11.80 0.47 4.89
C LEU A 76 -11.23 0.02 3.54
N VAL A 77 -10.10 -0.69 3.56
CA VAL A 77 -9.46 -1.17 2.33
C VAL A 77 -10.36 -2.16 1.60
N GLU A 78 -11.04 -3.05 2.32
CA GLU A 78 -11.99 -3.99 1.71
C GLU A 78 -13.11 -3.24 0.96
N VAL A 79 -13.65 -2.19 1.57
CA VAL A 79 -14.67 -1.35 0.93
C VAL A 79 -14.07 -0.63 -0.28
N TYR A 80 -12.89 -0.03 -0.11
CA TYR A 80 -12.19 0.67 -1.18
C TYR A 80 -11.96 -0.25 -2.40
N MET A 81 -11.58 -1.50 -2.16
CA MET A 81 -11.33 -2.45 -3.25
C MET A 81 -12.61 -2.75 -4.07
N LYS A 82 -13.78 -2.57 -3.48
CA LYS A 82 -15.06 -2.81 -4.15
C LYS A 82 -15.60 -1.57 -4.84
N VAL A 83 -15.46 -0.40 -4.22
CA VAL A 83 -16.15 0.82 -4.69
C VAL A 83 -15.20 1.94 -5.10
N GLY A 84 -13.89 1.78 -4.91
CA GLY A 84 -12.91 2.82 -5.21
C GLY A 84 -13.07 4.01 -4.27
N ASP A 85 -13.01 5.21 -4.82
CA ASP A 85 -13.13 6.44 -4.04
C ASP A 85 -14.56 6.74 -3.58
N ARG A 86 -15.53 5.93 -3.99
CA ARG A 86 -16.93 6.09 -3.62
C ARG A 86 -17.25 5.49 -2.26
N ILE A 87 -16.40 5.76 -1.28
CA ILE A 87 -16.56 5.23 0.08
C ILE A 87 -17.87 5.78 0.67
N PRO A 88 -18.79 4.93 1.18
CA PRO A 88 -20.01 5.39 1.79
C PRO A 88 -19.76 6.33 2.96
N HIS A 89 -20.65 7.30 3.14
CA HIS A 89 -20.52 8.30 4.20
C HIS A 89 -20.40 7.65 5.58
N GLU A 90 -21.15 6.59 5.83
CA GLU A 90 -21.15 5.86 7.11
C GLU A 90 -19.76 5.31 7.43
N ILE A 91 -19.05 4.84 6.42
CA ILE A 91 -17.68 4.30 6.60
C ILE A 91 -16.71 5.44 6.91
N ILE A 92 -16.85 6.58 6.23
CA ILE A 92 -16.03 7.77 6.53
C ILE A 92 -16.27 8.22 7.97
N GLN A 93 -17.51 8.21 8.43
CA GLN A 93 -17.85 8.57 9.81
C GLN A 93 -17.21 7.58 10.80
N LEU A 94 -17.24 6.29 10.49
CA LEU A 94 -16.60 5.27 11.32
C LEU A 94 -15.11 5.52 11.45
N LEU A 95 -14.44 5.87 10.35
CA LEU A 95 -13.02 6.24 10.38
C LEU A 95 -12.78 7.43 11.31
N LYS A 96 -13.57 8.49 11.15
CA LYS A 96 -13.42 9.71 11.95
C LYS A 96 -13.65 9.48 13.44
N GLN A 97 -14.49 8.52 13.78
CA GLN A 97 -14.79 8.19 15.18
C GLN A 97 -13.67 7.38 15.83
N ASN A 98 -12.87 6.67 15.05
CA ASN A 98 -11.91 5.69 15.58
C ASN A 98 -10.44 6.01 15.27
N LEU A 99 -10.18 6.87 14.29
CA LEU A 99 -8.83 7.25 13.88
C LEU A 99 -8.66 8.75 14.01
N THR A 100 -7.43 9.16 14.34
CA THR A 100 -7.07 10.58 14.29
C THR A 100 -6.99 11.05 12.84
N LYS A 101 -7.02 12.35 12.64
CA LYS A 101 -6.83 12.93 11.29
C LYS A 101 -5.50 12.51 10.69
N ALA A 102 -4.43 12.49 11.49
CA ALA A 102 -3.11 12.07 11.03
C ALA A 102 -3.10 10.61 10.57
N GLU A 103 -3.79 9.74 11.31
CA GLU A 103 -3.90 8.33 10.93
C GLU A 103 -4.68 8.14 9.63
N ILE A 104 -5.77 8.88 9.46
CA ILE A 104 -6.57 8.82 8.23
C ILE A 104 -5.75 9.29 7.03
N VAL A 105 -5.02 10.40 7.18
CA VAL A 105 -4.17 10.93 6.11
C VAL A 105 -3.09 9.92 5.74
N GLU A 106 -2.44 9.31 6.73
CA GLU A 106 -1.41 8.30 6.46
C GLU A 106 -1.99 7.06 5.78
N LEU A 107 -3.18 6.61 6.23
CA LEU A 107 -3.86 5.47 5.60
C LEU A 107 -4.15 5.76 4.12
N PHE A 108 -4.74 6.90 3.83
CA PHE A 108 -5.11 7.25 2.46
C PHE A 108 -3.89 7.50 1.57
N ALA A 109 -2.86 8.13 2.12
CA ALA A 109 -1.60 8.33 1.40
C ALA A 109 -0.94 6.98 1.08
N PHE A 110 -0.95 6.05 2.04
CA PHE A 110 -0.38 4.72 1.85
C PHE A 110 -1.14 3.94 0.76
N ILE A 111 -2.47 3.95 0.82
CA ILE A 111 -3.30 3.30 -0.21
C ILE A 111 -2.98 3.87 -1.59
N SER A 112 -2.97 5.19 -1.69
CA SER A 112 -2.79 5.89 -2.98
C SER A 112 -1.41 5.62 -3.57
N PHE A 113 -0.36 5.72 -2.76
CA PHE A 113 1.00 5.50 -3.26
C PHE A 113 1.26 4.01 -3.54
N THR A 114 0.68 3.11 -2.74
CA THR A 114 0.79 1.67 -3.01
C THR A 114 0.15 1.32 -4.34
N ASN A 115 -1.04 1.86 -4.64
CA ASN A 115 -1.67 1.69 -5.95
C ASN A 115 -0.75 2.23 -7.06
N CYS A 116 -0.16 3.39 -6.85
CA CYS A 116 0.78 3.99 -7.81
C CYS A 116 1.95 3.05 -8.09
N GLN A 117 2.57 2.52 -7.05
CA GLN A 117 3.70 1.59 -7.19
C GLN A 117 3.30 0.30 -7.90
N GLN A 118 2.14 -0.26 -7.55
CA GLN A 118 1.68 -1.50 -8.15
C GLN A 118 1.27 -1.31 -9.61
N GLN A 119 0.67 -0.18 -9.95
CA GLN A 119 0.39 0.17 -11.34
C GLN A 119 1.68 0.31 -12.14
N PHE A 120 2.68 0.93 -11.55
CA PHE A 120 4.00 1.06 -12.20
C PHE A 120 4.59 -0.32 -12.49
N GLY A 121 4.57 -1.21 -11.50
CA GLY A 121 5.05 -2.57 -11.69
C GLY A 121 4.31 -3.33 -12.79
N ALA A 122 2.98 -3.15 -12.87
CA ALA A 122 2.16 -3.77 -13.90
C ALA A 122 2.47 -3.18 -15.29
N LEU A 123 2.61 -1.86 -15.39
CA LEU A 123 2.96 -1.19 -16.64
C LEU A 123 4.34 -1.61 -17.15
N MET A 124 5.29 -1.76 -16.23
CA MET A 124 6.66 -2.20 -16.57
C MET A 124 6.75 -3.71 -16.74
N LYS A 125 5.65 -4.45 -16.55
CA LYS A 125 5.55 -5.90 -16.69
C LYS A 125 6.59 -6.65 -15.87
N LEU A 126 6.78 -6.22 -14.62
CA LEU A 126 7.70 -6.88 -13.70
C LEU A 126 7.20 -8.29 -13.38
N ASN A 127 8.13 -9.24 -13.37
CA ASN A 127 7.85 -10.65 -13.08
C ASN A 127 8.21 -10.98 -11.64
N PRO A 128 7.59 -12.04 -11.06
CA PRO A 128 7.93 -12.48 -9.70
C PRO A 128 9.41 -12.80 -9.50
N SER A 129 10.09 -13.23 -10.55
CA SER A 129 11.52 -13.60 -10.51
C SER A 129 12.47 -12.40 -10.64
N ASP A 130 11.95 -11.23 -10.88
CA ASP A 130 12.79 -10.03 -11.09
C ASP A 130 13.38 -9.44 -9.79
#